data_d0070dff22c0954c622a1ad3ea6ce7f0
#
_entry.id   d0070dff22c0954c622a1ad3ea6ce7f0
#
_cell.length_a   1.000
_cell.length_b   1.000
_cell.length_c   1.000
_cell.angle_alpha   90.00
_cell.angle_beta   90.00
_cell.angle_gamma   90.00
#
_symmetry.space_group_name_H-M   'P 1'
#
loop_
_entity.id
_entity.type
_entity.pdbx_description
1 polymer ?
#
loop_
_entity_poly.entity_id
_entity_poly.type
_entity_poly.pdbx_seq_one_letter_code
_entity_poly.pdbx_strand_id
1 'polypeptide(L)'
;MKKKELKYFKTIRDYFEIFLPNQKGASYHTIKNYKICMNQFLDFAKDYLGIKLRDFDFNDTTIELVESFLEYGENEYHWSAQTRNLKLAAIRSFYKYSANHDITLIDIYLKLMTIPIKSVTKGTVIDFFSEKELELLLNQPNQSNIKDRRNLAMMITLYDTGARIQELLNIRIKDISLESSPHIAIYGKGKKMRIVPIMDKTVKHLKRYLDDYDLNSDDYVFFTLHHGERTKMNPDTVQKLIDRYC
;
A
#
# COMPACT_ATOMS: atom_id res chain seq x y z
N MET A 1 38.99 -6.98 -3.23
CA MET A 1 37.98 -6.26 -2.43
C MET A 1 36.89 -5.60 -3.27
N LYS A 2 37.17 -4.75 -4.27
CA LYS A 2 36.15 -4.05 -5.09
C LYS A 2 35.15 -4.96 -5.83
N LYS A 3 35.49 -6.18 -6.21
CA LYS A 3 34.63 -7.08 -7.00
C LYS A 3 33.50 -7.76 -6.19
N LYS A 4 33.64 -7.86 -4.85
CA LYS A 4 32.69 -8.52 -3.95
C LYS A 4 31.55 -7.57 -3.56
N GLU A 5 31.90 -6.32 -3.28
CA GLU A 5 30.97 -5.21 -2.99
C GLU A 5 29.95 -4.99 -4.12
N LEU A 6 30.46 -4.95 -5.37
CA LEU A 6 29.62 -4.81 -6.55
C LEU A 6 28.60 -5.96 -6.71
N LYS A 7 28.86 -7.16 -6.21
CA LYS A 7 27.98 -8.32 -6.36
C LYS A 7 26.72 -8.18 -5.49
N TYR A 8 26.83 -7.83 -4.20
CA TYR A 8 25.68 -7.69 -3.29
C TYR A 8 24.74 -6.57 -3.77
N PHE A 9 25.26 -5.35 -3.96
CA PHE A 9 24.43 -4.21 -4.35
C PHE A 9 23.92 -4.31 -5.80
N LYS A 10 24.64 -4.95 -6.70
CA LYS A 10 24.15 -5.31 -8.01
C LYS A 10 22.95 -6.26 -7.90
N THR A 11 23.04 -7.28 -7.07
CA THR A 11 21.96 -8.26 -6.86
C THR A 11 20.71 -7.59 -6.25
N ILE A 12 20.88 -6.68 -5.27
CA ILE A 12 19.76 -5.88 -4.72
C ILE A 12 19.10 -5.05 -5.82
N ARG A 13 19.87 -4.36 -6.64
CA ARG A 13 19.33 -3.56 -7.74
C ARG A 13 18.53 -4.42 -8.71
N ASP A 14 19.11 -5.53 -9.17
CA ASP A 14 18.48 -6.44 -10.13
C ASP A 14 17.20 -7.07 -9.53
N TYR A 15 17.19 -7.35 -8.21
CA TYR A 15 16.01 -7.81 -7.50
C TYR A 15 14.87 -6.79 -7.53
N PHE A 16 15.15 -5.51 -7.25
CA PHE A 16 14.13 -4.47 -7.18
C PHE A 16 13.72 -3.90 -8.52
N GLU A 17 14.61 -3.83 -9.50
CA GLU A 17 14.35 -3.18 -10.79
C GLU A 17 13.92 -4.16 -11.87
N ILE A 18 14.33 -5.43 -11.78
CA ILE A 18 14.05 -6.43 -12.80
C ILE A 18 13.13 -7.53 -12.26
N PHE A 19 13.55 -8.22 -11.19
CA PHE A 19 12.83 -9.42 -10.73
C PHE A 19 11.46 -9.10 -10.17
N LEU A 20 11.36 -8.20 -9.18
CA LEU A 20 10.09 -7.91 -8.54
C LEU A 20 9.05 -7.34 -9.51
N PRO A 21 9.35 -6.33 -10.35
CA PRO A 21 8.35 -5.78 -11.25
C PRO A 21 8.04 -6.71 -12.43
N ASN A 22 9.04 -7.27 -13.09
CA ASN A 22 8.87 -7.91 -14.38
C ASN A 22 8.64 -9.43 -14.28
N GLN A 23 9.38 -10.12 -13.40
CA GLN A 23 9.28 -11.57 -13.30
C GLN A 23 8.26 -12.01 -12.24
N LYS A 24 8.20 -11.32 -11.09
CA LYS A 24 7.26 -11.62 -10.01
C LYS A 24 5.92 -10.88 -10.14
N GLY A 25 5.84 -9.84 -10.95
CA GLY A 25 4.64 -9.02 -11.10
C GLY A 25 4.21 -8.33 -9.79
N ALA A 26 5.17 -7.99 -8.94
CA ALA A 26 4.89 -7.40 -7.64
C ALA A 26 4.31 -5.98 -7.80
N SER A 27 3.32 -5.64 -6.97
CA SER A 27 2.74 -4.30 -7.00
C SER A 27 3.76 -3.23 -6.57
N TYR A 28 3.57 -2.00 -7.04
CA TYR A 28 4.38 -0.84 -6.62
C TYR A 28 4.49 -0.73 -5.09
N HIS A 29 3.39 -0.91 -4.36
CA HIS A 29 3.39 -0.84 -2.90
C HIS A 29 4.22 -1.96 -2.26
N THR A 30 4.18 -3.18 -2.81
CA THR A 30 5.02 -4.29 -2.34
C THR A 30 6.49 -3.97 -2.54
N ILE A 31 6.87 -3.49 -3.72
CA ILE A 31 8.25 -3.12 -4.05
C ILE A 31 8.73 -1.98 -3.12
N LYS A 32 7.91 -0.94 -2.94
CA LYS A 32 8.21 0.18 -2.03
C LYS A 32 8.45 -0.29 -0.60
N ASN A 33 7.56 -1.14 -0.06
CA ASN A 33 7.68 -1.64 1.29
C ASN A 33 8.92 -2.54 1.48
N TYR A 34 9.24 -3.35 0.48
CA TYR A 34 10.45 -4.18 0.50
C TYR A 34 11.72 -3.31 0.41
N LYS A 35 11.73 -2.26 -0.41
CA LYS A 35 12.85 -1.30 -0.45
C LYS A 35 13.06 -0.62 0.90
N ILE A 36 11.99 -0.13 1.52
CA ILE A 36 12.05 0.47 2.86
C ILE A 36 12.62 -0.53 3.87
N CYS A 37 12.17 -1.79 3.83
CA CYS A 37 12.68 -2.82 4.71
C CYS A 37 14.18 -3.07 4.51
N MET A 38 14.63 -3.23 3.26
CA MET A 38 16.05 -3.50 2.98
C MET A 38 16.95 -2.33 3.34
N ASN A 39 16.48 -1.08 3.13
CA ASN A 39 17.23 0.10 3.57
C ASN A 39 17.37 0.12 5.11
N GLN A 40 16.28 -0.08 5.85
CA GLN A 40 16.31 -0.15 7.32
C GLN A 40 17.22 -1.27 7.83
N PHE A 41 17.18 -2.44 7.17
CA PHE A 41 18.05 -3.55 7.51
C PHE A 41 19.53 -3.24 7.28
N LEU A 42 19.86 -2.63 6.14
CA LEU A 42 21.25 -2.27 5.82
C LEU A 42 21.79 -1.14 6.72
N ASP A 43 20.95 -0.17 7.06
CA ASP A 43 21.32 0.89 8.00
C ASP A 43 21.60 0.30 9.40
N PHE A 44 20.72 -0.58 9.87
CA PHE A 44 20.93 -1.31 11.12
C PHE A 44 22.20 -2.16 11.08
N ALA A 45 22.39 -2.95 10.01
CA ALA A 45 23.55 -3.84 9.86
C ALA A 45 24.87 -3.07 9.86
N LYS A 46 24.91 -1.92 9.19
CA LYS A 46 26.07 -1.01 9.19
C LYS A 46 26.47 -0.58 10.62
N ASP A 47 25.48 -0.17 11.42
CA ASP A 47 25.73 0.34 12.76
C ASP A 47 26.01 -0.82 13.75
N TYR A 48 25.28 -1.94 13.64
CA TYR A 48 25.47 -3.14 14.46
C TYR A 48 26.84 -3.79 14.26
N LEU A 49 27.30 -3.92 13.01
CA LEU A 49 28.57 -4.52 12.66
C LEU A 49 29.75 -3.55 12.73
N GLY A 50 29.49 -2.24 12.82
CA GLY A 50 30.52 -1.19 12.78
C GLY A 50 31.26 -1.11 11.45
N ILE A 51 30.65 -1.52 10.35
CA ILE A 51 31.24 -1.57 9.01
C ILE A 51 30.67 -0.48 8.09
N LYS A 52 31.40 -0.17 7.02
CA LYS A 52 30.84 0.68 5.96
C LYS A 52 29.96 -0.17 5.06
N LEU A 53 28.83 0.38 4.61
CA LEU A 53 27.90 -0.34 3.71
C LEU A 53 28.59 -0.93 2.47
N ARG A 54 29.61 -0.24 1.94
CA ARG A 54 30.39 -0.76 0.80
C ARG A 54 31.15 -2.06 1.09
N ASP A 55 31.38 -2.38 2.36
CA ASP A 55 32.09 -3.56 2.80
C ASP A 55 31.13 -4.70 3.19
N PHE A 56 29.81 -4.44 3.18
CA PHE A 56 28.77 -5.40 3.46
C PHE A 56 28.60 -6.42 2.34
N ASP A 57 28.54 -7.71 2.71
CA ASP A 57 28.37 -8.83 1.77
C ASP A 57 27.31 -9.83 2.27
N PHE A 58 26.95 -10.78 1.45
CA PHE A 58 25.97 -11.84 1.79
C PHE A 58 26.31 -12.60 3.06
N ASN A 59 27.59 -12.89 3.30
CA ASN A 59 28.05 -13.64 4.46
C ASN A 59 27.91 -12.85 5.78
N ASP A 60 27.76 -11.54 5.73
CA ASP A 60 27.53 -10.73 6.93
C ASP A 60 26.09 -10.88 7.45
N THR A 61 25.18 -11.43 6.64
CA THR A 61 23.79 -11.68 7.05
C THR A 61 23.68 -13.02 7.75
N THR A 62 23.85 -12.97 9.05
CA THR A 62 23.65 -14.11 9.94
C THR A 62 22.23 -14.13 10.52
N ILE A 63 21.85 -15.25 11.16
CA ILE A 63 20.58 -15.35 11.89
C ILE A 63 20.55 -14.28 12.98
N GLU A 64 21.62 -14.16 13.75
CA GLU A 64 21.76 -13.23 14.87
C GLU A 64 21.59 -11.79 14.42
N LEU A 65 22.16 -11.40 13.27
CA LEU A 65 21.99 -10.04 12.74
C LEU A 65 20.53 -9.76 12.39
N VAL A 66 19.84 -10.72 11.73
CA VAL A 66 18.45 -10.53 11.34
C VAL A 66 17.53 -10.54 12.56
N GLU A 67 17.75 -11.41 13.53
CA GLU A 67 16.98 -11.44 14.79
C GLU A 67 17.17 -10.14 15.58
N SER A 68 18.42 -9.66 15.72
CA SER A 68 18.73 -8.37 16.36
C SER A 68 18.06 -7.19 15.63
N PHE A 69 18.02 -7.19 14.31
CA PHE A 69 17.29 -6.18 13.54
C PHE A 69 15.79 -6.21 13.82
N LEU A 70 15.20 -7.40 13.89
CA LEU A 70 13.77 -7.55 14.15
C LEU A 70 13.42 -7.12 15.58
N GLU A 71 14.26 -7.48 16.57
CA GLU A 71 14.12 -7.05 17.96
C GLU A 71 14.29 -5.53 18.12
N TYR A 72 15.31 -4.96 17.47
CA TYR A 72 15.51 -3.51 17.44
C TYR A 72 14.27 -2.79 16.89
N GLY A 73 13.67 -3.32 15.83
CA GLY A 73 12.47 -2.74 15.25
C GLY A 73 11.24 -2.82 16.18
N GLU A 74 11.13 -3.89 16.97
CA GLU A 74 10.07 -4.01 17.97
C GLU A 74 10.28 -3.06 19.17
N ASN A 75 11.52 -2.89 19.62
CA ASN A 75 11.84 -2.06 20.77
C ASN A 75 11.82 -0.55 20.43
N GLU A 76 12.50 -0.14 19.36
CA GLU A 76 12.68 1.28 19.01
C GLU A 76 11.56 1.83 18.14
N TYR A 77 11.03 1.04 17.19
CA TYR A 77 9.97 1.49 16.29
C TYR A 77 8.58 0.94 16.64
N HIS A 78 8.46 0.19 17.75
CA HIS A 78 7.22 -0.43 18.23
C HIS A 78 6.49 -1.24 17.13
N TRP A 79 7.26 -2.04 16.35
CA TRP A 79 6.65 -2.86 15.32
C TRP A 79 5.71 -3.91 15.92
N SER A 80 4.50 -3.97 15.38
CA SER A 80 3.62 -5.10 15.66
C SER A 80 4.20 -6.42 15.12
N ALA A 81 3.74 -7.54 15.66
CA ALA A 81 4.11 -8.88 15.16
C ALA A 81 3.88 -9.01 13.64
N GLN A 82 2.81 -8.40 13.12
CA GLN A 82 2.53 -8.38 11.68
C GLN A 82 3.60 -7.60 10.90
N THR A 83 3.99 -6.42 11.38
CA THR A 83 5.04 -5.60 10.75
C THR A 83 6.38 -6.31 10.77
N ARG A 84 6.77 -6.87 11.94
CA ARG A 84 7.97 -7.69 12.08
C ARG A 84 8.01 -8.85 11.07
N ASN A 85 6.92 -9.59 10.96
CA ASN A 85 6.81 -10.70 10.03
C ASN A 85 6.91 -10.25 8.56
N LEU A 86 6.37 -9.08 8.20
CA LEU A 86 6.53 -8.49 6.87
C LEU A 86 7.98 -8.12 6.57
N LYS A 87 8.72 -7.60 7.56
CA LYS A 87 10.16 -7.32 7.43
C LYS A 87 10.96 -8.59 7.18
N LEU A 88 10.72 -9.63 7.97
CA LEU A 88 11.36 -10.94 7.79
C LEU A 88 11.03 -11.54 6.41
N ALA A 89 9.78 -11.44 5.95
CA ALA A 89 9.37 -11.92 4.63
C ALA A 89 10.09 -11.19 3.49
N ALA A 90 10.33 -9.87 3.62
CA ALA A 90 11.07 -9.09 2.63
C ALA A 90 12.53 -9.55 2.53
N ILE A 91 13.22 -9.72 3.66
CA ILE A 91 14.61 -10.23 3.72
C ILE A 91 14.67 -11.63 3.11
N ARG A 92 13.82 -12.56 3.54
CA ARG A 92 13.75 -13.92 2.99
C ARG A 92 13.50 -13.96 1.49
N SER A 93 12.63 -13.07 0.99
CA SER A 93 12.34 -13.00 -0.45
C SER A 93 13.57 -12.58 -1.26
N PHE A 94 14.37 -11.64 -0.75
CA PHE A 94 15.62 -11.24 -1.38
C PHE A 94 16.65 -12.37 -1.36
N TYR A 95 16.85 -13.03 -0.22
CA TYR A 95 17.81 -14.13 -0.12
C TYR A 95 17.39 -15.37 -0.91
N LYS A 96 16.09 -15.65 -1.03
CA LYS A 96 15.58 -16.66 -1.96
C LYS A 96 15.94 -16.35 -3.41
N TYR A 97 15.74 -15.10 -3.82
CA TYR A 97 16.12 -14.63 -5.16
C TYR A 97 17.63 -14.80 -5.39
N SER A 98 18.45 -14.37 -4.42
CA SER A 98 19.90 -14.44 -4.49
C SER A 98 20.39 -15.91 -4.59
N ALA A 99 19.83 -16.82 -3.79
CA ALA A 99 20.16 -18.25 -3.82
C ALA A 99 19.77 -18.92 -5.15
N ASN A 100 18.68 -18.47 -5.79
CA ASN A 100 18.29 -18.98 -7.12
C ASN A 100 19.25 -18.55 -8.23
N HIS A 101 20.02 -17.47 -8.04
CA HIS A 101 20.99 -16.96 -9.01
C HIS A 101 22.43 -17.37 -8.66
N ASP A 102 22.67 -17.72 -7.41
CA ASP A 102 23.96 -18.18 -6.92
C ASP A 102 23.74 -19.25 -5.83
N ILE A 103 23.92 -20.50 -6.23
CA ILE A 103 23.67 -21.66 -5.35
C ILE A 103 24.53 -21.62 -4.08
N THR A 104 25.68 -20.95 -4.08
CA THR A 104 26.52 -20.81 -2.87
C THR A 104 25.85 -20.05 -1.74
N LEU A 105 24.76 -19.34 -2.02
CA LEU A 105 23.96 -18.56 -1.05
C LEU A 105 22.78 -19.36 -0.47
N ILE A 106 22.60 -20.62 -0.89
CA ILE A 106 21.46 -21.44 -0.44
C ILE A 106 21.48 -21.69 1.07
N ASP A 107 22.66 -21.89 1.65
CA ASP A 107 22.82 -22.13 3.10
C ASP A 107 22.34 -20.91 3.91
N ILE A 108 22.69 -19.70 3.48
CA ILE A 108 22.22 -18.46 4.12
C ILE A 108 20.70 -18.38 4.05
N TYR A 109 20.10 -18.62 2.87
CA TYR A 109 18.65 -18.60 2.73
C TYR A 109 17.97 -19.62 3.63
N LEU A 110 18.46 -20.86 3.69
CA LEU A 110 17.89 -21.92 4.52
C LEU A 110 17.99 -21.57 6.02
N LYS A 111 19.11 -21.01 6.46
CA LYS A 111 19.28 -20.51 7.83
C LYS A 111 18.27 -19.41 8.16
N LEU A 112 18.05 -18.45 7.27
CA LEU A 112 17.04 -17.41 7.49
C LEU A 112 15.62 -17.96 7.56
N MET A 113 15.33 -19.09 6.93
CA MET A 113 14.02 -19.75 7.02
C MET A 113 13.73 -20.34 8.40
N THR A 114 14.75 -20.58 9.24
CA THR A 114 14.56 -21.09 10.62
C THR A 114 14.08 -20.04 11.60
N ILE A 115 14.26 -18.72 11.31
CA ILE A 115 13.80 -17.65 12.19
C ILE A 115 12.27 -17.73 12.32
N PRO A 116 11.68 -17.82 13.53
CA PRO A 116 10.25 -18.05 13.67
C PRO A 116 9.40 -16.84 13.25
N ILE A 117 8.22 -17.13 12.71
CA ILE A 117 7.18 -16.13 12.47
C ILE A 117 6.38 -15.97 13.76
N LYS A 118 6.23 -14.74 14.25
CA LYS A 118 5.40 -14.47 15.44
C LYS A 118 3.92 -14.66 15.13
N SER A 119 3.20 -15.28 16.06
CA SER A 119 1.73 -15.37 15.98
C SER A 119 1.10 -13.98 15.96
N VAL A 120 0.17 -13.77 15.05
CA VAL A 120 -0.62 -12.54 14.98
C VAL A 120 -2.00 -12.86 15.53
N THR A 121 -2.32 -12.32 16.70
CA THR A 121 -3.65 -12.41 17.27
C THR A 121 -4.65 -11.71 16.33
N LYS A 122 -5.53 -12.50 15.72
CA LYS A 122 -6.70 -11.98 15.01
C LYS A 122 -7.76 -11.67 16.06
N GLY A 123 -7.89 -10.43 16.43
CA GLY A 123 -8.84 -10.09 17.50
C GLY A 123 -9.06 -8.60 17.69
N THR A 124 -9.05 -7.82 16.61
CA THR A 124 -9.68 -6.51 16.66
C THR A 124 -11.14 -6.66 16.35
N VAL A 125 -12.00 -6.34 17.33
CA VAL A 125 -13.39 -6.01 17.03
C VAL A 125 -13.31 -4.89 16.00
N ILE A 126 -13.84 -5.14 14.80
CA ILE A 126 -13.92 -4.09 13.78
C ILE A 126 -15.02 -3.17 14.25
N ASP A 127 -14.65 -1.95 14.66
CA ASP A 127 -15.61 -0.91 14.93
C ASP A 127 -16.37 -0.58 13.63
N PHE A 128 -17.66 -0.46 13.73
CA PHE A 128 -18.53 -0.09 12.61
C PHE A 128 -19.45 1.04 13.06
N PHE A 129 -19.80 1.91 12.12
CA PHE A 129 -20.77 2.95 12.38
C PHE A 129 -22.17 2.36 12.51
N SER A 130 -22.90 2.72 13.56
CA SER A 130 -24.35 2.54 13.59
C SER A 130 -25.00 3.43 12.52
N GLU A 131 -26.26 3.13 12.17
CA GLU A 131 -27.01 3.93 11.20
C GLU A 131 -27.07 5.42 11.58
N LYS A 132 -27.22 5.72 12.87
CA LYS A 132 -27.26 7.10 13.38
C LYS A 132 -25.91 7.80 13.25
N GLU A 133 -24.82 7.12 13.59
CA GLU A 133 -23.47 7.68 13.44
C GLU A 133 -23.11 7.93 11.98
N LEU A 134 -23.50 6.99 11.10
CA LEU A 134 -23.30 7.15 9.66
C LEU A 134 -24.12 8.34 9.13
N GLU A 135 -25.38 8.49 9.55
CA GLU A 135 -26.21 9.64 9.18
C GLU A 135 -25.60 10.95 9.65
N LEU A 136 -25.12 11.03 10.88
CA LEU A 136 -24.41 12.20 11.41
C LEU A 136 -23.17 12.52 10.59
N LEU A 137 -22.34 11.51 10.28
CA LEU A 137 -21.13 11.68 9.48
C LEU A 137 -21.46 12.24 8.07
N LEU A 138 -22.45 11.66 7.39
CA LEU A 138 -22.82 12.06 6.03
C LEU A 138 -23.51 13.44 5.97
N ASN A 139 -24.03 13.95 7.08
CA ASN A 139 -24.62 15.28 7.18
C ASN A 139 -23.59 16.39 7.50
N GLN A 140 -22.33 16.06 7.84
CA GLN A 140 -21.31 17.05 8.15
C GLN A 140 -20.89 17.92 6.94
N PRO A 141 -20.68 17.37 5.72
CA PRO A 141 -20.20 18.16 4.59
C PRO A 141 -21.15 19.27 4.17
N ASN A 142 -20.67 20.51 4.10
CA ASN A 142 -21.46 21.66 3.63
C ASN A 142 -21.64 21.61 2.11
N GLN A 143 -22.82 21.22 1.66
CA GLN A 143 -23.11 21.02 0.24
C GLN A 143 -23.14 22.34 -0.61
N SER A 144 -23.00 23.50 -0.01
CA SER A 144 -22.77 24.75 -0.72
C SER A 144 -21.35 24.87 -1.26
N ASN A 145 -20.41 24.09 -0.72
CA ASN A 145 -19.00 24.05 -1.11
C ASN A 145 -18.72 22.88 -2.05
N ILE A 146 -18.07 23.15 -3.18
CA ILE A 146 -17.70 22.14 -4.18
C ILE A 146 -16.84 21.01 -3.58
N LYS A 147 -15.86 21.36 -2.71
CA LYS A 147 -15.01 20.37 -2.06
C LYS A 147 -15.79 19.44 -1.14
N ASP A 148 -16.77 19.97 -0.43
CA ASP A 148 -17.60 19.17 0.47
C ASP A 148 -18.63 18.33 -0.29
N ARG A 149 -19.13 18.81 -1.45
CA ARG A 149 -19.94 17.98 -2.36
C ARG A 149 -19.13 16.75 -2.85
N ARG A 150 -17.88 16.95 -3.25
CA ARG A 150 -16.96 15.85 -3.58
C ARG A 150 -16.80 14.89 -2.40
N ASN A 151 -16.54 15.42 -1.22
CA ASN A 151 -16.29 14.62 -0.01
C ASN A 151 -17.50 13.77 0.36
N LEU A 152 -18.70 14.37 0.28
CA LEU A 152 -19.97 13.66 0.51
C LEU A 152 -20.20 12.57 -0.54
N ALA A 153 -20.06 12.89 -1.83
CA ALA A 153 -20.19 11.92 -2.91
C ALA A 153 -19.23 10.75 -2.75
N MET A 154 -17.99 11.03 -2.32
CA MET A 154 -16.97 10.03 -2.05
C MET A 154 -17.36 9.10 -0.88
N MET A 155 -17.80 9.66 0.26
CA MET A 155 -18.19 8.86 1.43
C MET A 155 -19.41 8.00 1.13
N ILE A 156 -20.43 8.57 0.46
CA ILE A 156 -21.62 7.80 0.05
C ILE A 156 -21.24 6.67 -0.92
N THR A 157 -20.36 6.93 -1.88
CA THR A 157 -19.90 5.90 -2.82
C THR A 157 -19.12 4.80 -2.12
N LEU A 158 -18.27 5.13 -1.12
CA LEU A 158 -17.58 4.13 -0.29
C LEU A 158 -18.56 3.23 0.44
N TYR A 159 -19.57 3.84 1.08
CA TYR A 159 -20.60 3.12 1.82
C TYR A 159 -21.41 2.19 0.92
N ASP A 160 -21.90 2.72 -0.19
CA ASP A 160 -22.80 2.00 -1.11
C ASP A 160 -22.07 0.83 -1.81
N THR A 161 -20.81 1.02 -2.21
CA THR A 161 -20.08 0.03 -3.01
C THR A 161 -19.23 -0.93 -2.18
N GLY A 162 -18.92 -0.62 -0.93
CA GLY A 162 -17.94 -1.35 -0.13
C GLY A 162 -16.54 -1.39 -0.77
N ALA A 163 -16.22 -0.40 -1.62
CA ALA A 163 -14.92 -0.32 -2.26
C ALA A 163 -13.81 -0.01 -1.25
N ARG A 164 -12.62 -0.59 -1.46
CA ARG A 164 -11.44 -0.13 -0.73
C ARG A 164 -11.10 1.30 -1.17
N ILE A 165 -10.56 2.13 -0.26
CA ILE A 165 -10.18 3.53 -0.58
C ILE A 165 -9.35 3.59 -1.88
N GLN A 166 -8.37 2.70 -2.04
CA GLN A 166 -7.54 2.69 -3.25
C GLN A 166 -8.32 2.29 -4.51
N GLU A 167 -9.29 1.41 -4.39
CA GLU A 167 -10.19 1.02 -5.50
C GLU A 167 -11.06 2.20 -5.91
N LEU A 168 -11.68 2.87 -4.94
CA LEU A 168 -12.49 4.08 -5.17
C LEU A 168 -11.70 5.17 -5.89
N LEU A 169 -10.50 5.49 -5.40
CA LEU A 169 -9.64 6.53 -5.99
C LEU A 169 -9.09 6.17 -7.37
N ASN A 170 -9.20 4.93 -7.80
CA ASN A 170 -8.84 4.50 -9.15
C ASN A 170 -9.99 4.59 -10.16
N ILE A 171 -11.24 4.81 -9.71
CA ILE A 171 -12.41 4.90 -10.59
C ILE A 171 -12.25 6.11 -11.53
N ARG A 172 -12.46 5.87 -12.80
CA ARG A 172 -12.49 6.88 -13.84
C ARG A 172 -13.93 7.15 -14.30
N ILE A 173 -14.16 8.26 -14.98
CA ILE A 173 -15.49 8.61 -15.49
C ILE A 173 -16.06 7.51 -16.38
N LYS A 174 -15.25 6.88 -17.22
CA LYS A 174 -15.66 5.74 -18.06
C LYS A 174 -16.07 4.49 -17.29
N ASP A 175 -15.73 4.38 -16.01
CA ASP A 175 -16.04 3.22 -15.18
C ASP A 175 -17.41 3.36 -14.47
N ILE A 176 -18.09 4.50 -14.63
CA ILE A 176 -19.40 4.76 -14.04
C ILE A 176 -20.49 4.87 -15.11
N SER A 177 -21.65 4.27 -14.79
CA SER A 177 -22.91 4.47 -15.49
C SER A 177 -23.93 5.03 -14.51
N LEU A 178 -24.49 6.22 -14.79
CA LEU A 178 -25.45 6.92 -13.91
C LEU A 178 -26.87 6.96 -14.50
N GLU A 179 -27.08 6.34 -15.65
CA GLU A 179 -28.36 6.29 -16.34
C GLU A 179 -29.11 4.96 -16.06
N SER A 180 -29.71 4.35 -17.05
CA SER A 180 -30.42 3.07 -16.89
C SER A 180 -29.51 1.99 -16.28
N SER A 181 -29.92 1.41 -15.16
CA SER A 181 -29.12 0.44 -14.38
C SER A 181 -27.80 1.02 -13.82
N PRO A 182 -27.88 1.99 -12.88
CA PRO A 182 -26.69 2.66 -12.36
C PRO A 182 -25.73 1.69 -11.70
N HIS A 183 -24.44 1.77 -12.08
CA HIS A 183 -23.40 0.89 -11.55
C HIS A 183 -22.00 1.50 -11.70
N ILE A 184 -21.06 0.94 -10.95
CA ILE A 184 -19.64 1.29 -11.03
C ILE A 184 -18.81 0.02 -11.27
N ALA A 185 -17.91 0.07 -12.27
CA ALA A 185 -16.89 -0.96 -12.49
C ALA A 185 -15.69 -0.69 -11.58
N ILE A 186 -15.42 -1.63 -10.67
CA ILE A 186 -14.35 -1.50 -9.67
C ILE A 186 -13.27 -2.54 -9.92
N TYR A 187 -12.01 -2.09 -10.02
CA TYR A 187 -10.85 -2.93 -10.25
C TYR A 187 -10.09 -3.18 -8.92
N GLY A 188 -10.11 -4.43 -8.47
CA GLY A 188 -9.45 -4.86 -7.24
C GLY A 188 -8.03 -5.41 -7.45
N LYS A 189 -7.50 -6.06 -6.41
CA LYS A 189 -6.19 -6.70 -6.43
C LYS A 189 -6.11 -7.74 -7.56
N GLY A 190 -5.02 -7.70 -8.32
CA GLY A 190 -4.81 -8.59 -9.47
C GLY A 190 -5.63 -8.21 -10.71
N LYS A 191 -6.08 -6.96 -10.83
CA LYS A 191 -6.92 -6.44 -11.93
C LYS A 191 -8.27 -7.16 -12.08
N LYS A 192 -8.74 -7.82 -11.01
CA LYS A 192 -10.08 -8.42 -11.01
C LYS A 192 -11.13 -7.32 -10.99
N MET A 193 -11.96 -7.28 -12.02
CA MET A 193 -13.08 -6.33 -12.14
C MET A 193 -14.33 -6.91 -11.48
N ARG A 194 -15.09 -6.04 -10.80
CA ARG A 194 -16.47 -6.30 -10.39
C ARG A 194 -17.34 -5.11 -10.75
N ILE A 195 -18.57 -5.38 -11.15
CA ILE A 195 -19.61 -4.37 -11.38
C ILE A 195 -20.47 -4.31 -10.14
N VAL A 196 -20.61 -3.13 -9.55
CA VAL A 196 -21.38 -2.89 -8.34
C VAL A 196 -22.55 -1.98 -8.67
N PRO A 197 -23.80 -2.43 -8.55
CA PRO A 197 -24.96 -1.55 -8.65
C PRO A 197 -24.90 -0.48 -7.55
N ILE A 198 -25.39 0.72 -7.86
CA ILE A 198 -25.42 1.83 -6.90
C ILE A 198 -26.84 2.36 -6.73
N MET A 199 -27.13 2.84 -5.52
CA MET A 199 -28.44 3.37 -5.15
C MET A 199 -28.70 4.74 -5.79
N ASP A 200 -30.00 5.08 -5.98
CA ASP A 200 -30.42 6.36 -6.54
C ASP A 200 -29.89 7.58 -5.75
N LYS A 201 -29.75 7.44 -4.43
CA LYS A 201 -29.14 8.46 -3.57
C LYS A 201 -27.70 8.72 -3.96
N THR A 202 -26.93 7.67 -4.21
CA THR A 202 -25.53 7.75 -4.66
C THR A 202 -25.43 8.41 -6.03
N VAL A 203 -26.29 7.99 -6.96
CA VAL A 203 -26.41 8.62 -8.30
C VAL A 203 -26.65 10.12 -8.18
N LYS A 204 -27.60 10.54 -7.35
CA LYS A 204 -27.92 11.96 -7.15
C LYS A 204 -26.72 12.77 -6.67
N HIS A 205 -25.98 12.26 -5.69
CA HIS A 205 -24.81 12.95 -5.13
C HIS A 205 -23.62 12.94 -6.10
N LEU A 206 -23.43 11.86 -6.85
CA LEU A 206 -22.40 11.79 -7.88
C LEU A 206 -22.70 12.77 -9.03
N LYS A 207 -23.93 12.78 -9.57
CA LYS A 207 -24.33 13.73 -10.62
C LYS A 207 -24.09 15.17 -10.16
N ARG A 208 -24.59 15.56 -8.99
CA ARG A 208 -24.42 16.91 -8.44
C ARG A 208 -22.94 17.31 -8.26
N TYR A 209 -22.07 16.36 -7.89
CA TYR A 209 -20.65 16.62 -7.78
C TYR A 209 -19.98 16.73 -9.16
N LEU A 210 -20.33 15.84 -10.09
CA LEU A 210 -19.74 15.81 -11.44
C LEU A 210 -20.16 17.01 -12.28
N ASP A 211 -21.37 17.55 -12.08
CA ASP A 211 -21.88 18.75 -12.76
C ASP A 211 -21.04 20.00 -12.43
N ASP A 212 -20.25 19.99 -11.34
CA ASP A 212 -19.34 21.08 -11.00
C ASP A 212 -18.09 21.13 -11.90
N TYR A 213 -17.85 20.10 -12.72
CA TYR A 213 -16.62 19.94 -13.48
C TYR A 213 -16.88 19.45 -14.91
N ASP A 214 -16.08 19.93 -15.84
CA ASP A 214 -15.98 19.38 -17.19
C ASP A 214 -14.95 18.24 -17.19
N LEU A 215 -15.42 16.96 -17.13
CA LEU A 215 -14.59 15.77 -16.98
C LEU A 215 -14.63 14.93 -18.24
N ASN A 216 -13.44 14.47 -18.67
CA ASN A 216 -13.29 13.53 -19.75
C ASN A 216 -13.41 12.08 -19.24
N SER A 217 -13.64 11.13 -20.15
CA SER A 217 -13.81 9.71 -19.83
C SER A 217 -12.65 9.11 -19.06
N ASP A 218 -11.43 9.59 -19.25
CA ASP A 218 -10.21 9.10 -18.60
C ASP A 218 -9.83 9.83 -17.32
N ASP A 219 -10.57 10.90 -16.94
CA ASP A 219 -10.36 11.59 -15.68
C ASP A 219 -10.75 10.70 -14.49
N TYR A 220 -10.04 10.87 -13.37
CA TYR A 220 -10.44 10.24 -12.11
C TYR A 220 -11.72 10.88 -11.59
N VAL A 221 -12.65 10.06 -11.08
CA VAL A 221 -13.88 10.57 -10.45
C VAL A 221 -13.56 11.45 -9.24
N PHE A 222 -12.65 10.99 -8.39
CA PHE A 222 -12.22 11.73 -7.20
C PHE A 222 -10.76 12.18 -7.35
N PHE A 223 -10.57 13.47 -7.47
CA PHE A 223 -9.28 14.11 -7.73
C PHE A 223 -9.01 15.30 -6.80
N THR A 224 -7.75 15.71 -6.77
CA THR A 224 -7.30 16.98 -6.17
C THR A 224 -6.77 17.88 -7.27
N LEU A 225 -6.93 19.20 -7.10
CA LEU A 225 -6.30 20.19 -7.95
C LEU A 225 -4.93 20.56 -7.37
N HIS A 226 -3.89 20.37 -8.17
CA HIS A 226 -2.53 20.76 -7.83
C HIS A 226 -2.01 21.66 -8.96
N HIS A 227 -1.74 22.93 -8.67
CA HIS A 227 -1.37 23.94 -9.67
C HIS A 227 -2.33 24.02 -10.88
N GLY A 228 -3.64 23.82 -10.64
CA GLY A 228 -4.66 23.81 -11.69
C GLY A 228 -4.84 22.48 -12.42
N GLU A 229 -3.94 21.52 -12.24
CA GLU A 229 -4.03 20.19 -12.83
C GLU A 229 -4.80 19.22 -11.93
N ARG A 230 -5.62 18.35 -12.55
CA ARG A 230 -6.35 17.29 -11.88
C ARG A 230 -5.43 16.10 -11.61
N THR A 231 -5.15 15.84 -10.36
CA THR A 231 -4.33 14.71 -9.95
C THR A 231 -5.13 13.72 -9.12
N LYS A 232 -4.79 12.44 -9.23
CA LYS A 232 -5.39 11.39 -8.40
C LYS A 232 -5.24 11.74 -6.92
N MET A 233 -6.33 11.61 -6.16
CA MET A 233 -6.33 11.83 -4.72
C MET A 233 -5.49 10.80 -3.99
N ASN A 234 -4.76 11.21 -2.95
CA ASN A 234 -3.98 10.30 -2.11
C ASN A 234 -4.90 9.66 -1.04
N PRO A 235 -4.80 8.36 -0.75
CA PRO A 235 -5.51 7.70 0.34
C PRO A 235 -5.36 8.39 1.70
N ASP A 236 -4.17 8.90 2.03
CA ASP A 236 -3.92 9.64 3.28
C ASP A 236 -4.76 10.92 3.37
N THR A 237 -5.05 11.55 2.23
CA THR A 237 -5.94 12.72 2.16
C THR A 237 -7.37 12.34 2.51
N VAL A 238 -7.83 11.17 2.05
CA VAL A 238 -9.16 10.64 2.37
C VAL A 238 -9.27 10.32 3.85
N GLN A 239 -8.26 9.67 4.43
CA GLN A 239 -8.25 9.37 5.87
C GLN A 239 -8.38 10.66 6.70
N LYS A 240 -7.50 11.64 6.46
CA LYS A 240 -7.54 12.95 7.14
C LYS A 240 -8.86 13.70 6.95
N LEU A 241 -9.53 13.45 5.84
CA LEU A 241 -10.82 14.06 5.54
C LEU A 241 -11.92 13.40 6.38
N ILE A 242 -11.95 12.07 6.48
CA ILE A 242 -12.91 11.35 7.32
C ILE A 242 -12.68 11.72 8.79
N ASP A 243 -11.42 11.70 9.26
CA ASP A 243 -11.05 12.08 10.64
C ASP A 243 -11.51 13.50 11.03
N ARG A 244 -11.68 14.40 10.04
CA ARG A 244 -12.19 15.76 10.28
C ARG A 244 -13.69 15.79 10.54
N TYR A 245 -14.42 14.83 9.99
CA TYR A 245 -15.88 14.76 10.12
C TYR A 245 -16.31 13.86 11.30
N CYS A 246 -15.42 13.01 11.81
CA CYS A 246 -15.61 12.23 13.04
C CYS A 246 -15.28 13.04 14.28
#